data_8bd702231b9439d1c907c0bfc1a8f104
#
_entry.id   8bd702231b9439d1c907c0bfc1a8f104
#
_cell.length_a   1.000
_cell.length_b   1.000
_cell.length_c   1.000
_cell.angle_alpha   90.00
_cell.angle_beta   90.00
_cell.angle_gamma   90.00
#
_symmetry.space_group_name_H-M   'P 1'
#
loop_
_entity.id
_entity.type
_entity.pdbx_description
1 polymer ?
#
loop_
_entity_poly.entity_id
_entity_poly.type
_entity_poly.pdbx_seq_one_letter_code
_entity_poly.pdbx_strand_id
1 'polypeptide(L)'
;MTIVSRVIQRLPPDASCHQFCLAATRAIRAVYNPKWYLFPLLSRRGARRAGWSDPPINYLSSHPEERLCASAVIYSVRRREIWLVGDCQCLIGGELCENPKPYEQRLAELRAAHVQKLLSEGKTAQDILADDQARAAIIPEMLRDMQQQNKTYAVIDGFPIPETRVPIITLDFRPWEIVLASDGYPFLCPTLAESEARLDEQRRNDPLNIGDFKATKGFTPGNNSFDDRSYIRFSV
;
A
#
# COMPACT_ATOMS: atom_id res chain seq x y z
N MET A 1 -1.14 9.49 -4.03
CA MET A 1 -1.49 10.09 -2.72
C MET A 1 -2.30 11.38 -2.82
N THR A 2 -1.86 12.40 -3.54
CA THR A 2 -2.54 13.71 -3.64
C THR A 2 -4.03 13.62 -4.09
N ILE A 3 -4.39 12.68 -4.99
CA ILE A 3 -5.77 12.54 -5.46
C ILE A 3 -6.68 12.04 -4.34
N VAL A 4 -6.29 10.99 -3.63
CA VAL A 4 -7.07 10.39 -2.53
C VAL A 4 -7.26 11.42 -1.39
N SER A 5 -6.19 12.15 -1.01
CA SER A 5 -6.28 13.21 -0.01
C SER A 5 -7.27 14.30 -0.40
N ARG A 6 -7.29 14.73 -1.66
CA ARG A 6 -8.26 15.72 -2.16
C ARG A 6 -9.69 15.19 -2.15
N VAL A 7 -9.89 13.90 -2.37
CA VAL A 7 -11.21 13.26 -2.26
C VAL A 7 -11.70 13.38 -0.82
N ILE A 8 -10.89 12.99 0.16
CA ILE A 8 -11.25 13.05 1.59
C ILE A 8 -11.62 14.47 2.01
N GLN A 9 -10.83 15.48 1.59
CA GLN A 9 -11.08 16.89 1.92
C GLN A 9 -12.40 17.44 1.36
N ARG A 10 -12.98 16.80 0.34
CA ARG A 10 -14.22 17.23 -0.32
C ARG A 10 -15.45 16.45 0.09
N LEU A 11 -15.26 15.35 0.82
CA LEU A 11 -16.38 14.57 1.31
C LEU A 11 -17.10 15.29 2.47
N PRO A 12 -18.42 15.11 2.59
CA PRO A 12 -19.15 15.52 3.79
C PRO A 12 -18.54 14.85 5.04
N PRO A 13 -18.56 15.53 6.21
CA PRO A 13 -17.99 14.96 7.43
C PRO A 13 -18.65 13.65 7.89
N ASP A 14 -19.89 13.40 7.48
CA ASP A 14 -20.69 12.20 7.76
C ASP A 14 -20.70 11.18 6.63
N ALA A 15 -19.86 11.38 5.59
CA ALA A 15 -19.74 10.44 4.48
C ALA A 15 -19.45 9.03 4.97
N SER A 16 -20.09 8.05 4.32
CA SER A 16 -19.85 6.63 4.58
C SER A 16 -18.62 6.11 3.84
N CYS A 17 -18.11 4.96 4.27
CA CYS A 17 -17.06 4.22 3.55
C CYS A 17 -17.43 4.00 2.08
N HIS A 18 -18.70 3.65 1.80
CA HIS A 18 -19.23 3.53 0.44
C HIS A 18 -19.03 4.81 -0.39
N GLN A 19 -19.44 5.96 0.17
CA GLN A 19 -19.29 7.25 -0.52
C GLN A 19 -17.83 7.59 -0.79
N PHE A 20 -16.94 7.29 0.18
CA PHE A 20 -15.50 7.43 -0.02
C PHE A 20 -15.01 6.52 -1.16
N CYS A 21 -15.33 5.23 -1.14
CA CYS A 21 -14.91 4.27 -2.17
C CYS A 21 -15.38 4.70 -3.57
N LEU A 22 -16.64 5.15 -3.72
CA LEU A 22 -17.16 5.68 -4.98
C LEU A 22 -16.42 6.94 -5.44
N ALA A 23 -16.18 7.89 -4.54
CA ALA A 23 -15.49 9.14 -4.87
C ALA A 23 -14.03 8.90 -5.25
N ALA A 24 -13.31 8.04 -4.52
CA ALA A 24 -11.93 7.65 -4.81
C ALA A 24 -11.82 6.93 -6.16
N THR A 25 -12.70 5.95 -6.40
CA THR A 25 -12.80 5.26 -7.69
C THR A 25 -12.98 6.23 -8.84
N ARG A 26 -13.94 7.18 -8.74
CA ARG A 26 -14.20 8.18 -9.78
C ARG A 26 -13.01 9.09 -10.01
N ALA A 27 -12.34 9.51 -8.95
CA ALA A 27 -11.20 10.42 -9.01
C ALA A 27 -9.98 9.78 -9.70
N ILE A 28 -9.64 8.51 -9.37
CA ILE A 28 -8.56 7.79 -10.04
C ILE A 28 -8.97 7.44 -11.48
N ARG A 29 -10.20 6.96 -11.70
CA ARG A 29 -10.70 6.64 -13.04
C ARG A 29 -10.64 7.83 -14.00
N ALA A 30 -10.85 9.05 -13.49
CA ALA A 30 -10.74 10.26 -14.27
C ALA A 30 -9.34 10.46 -14.88
N VAL A 31 -8.28 9.94 -14.22
CA VAL A 31 -6.90 9.98 -14.73
C VAL A 31 -6.75 9.13 -16.00
N TYR A 32 -7.48 8.01 -16.09
CA TYR A 32 -7.45 7.12 -17.25
C TYR A 32 -8.35 7.59 -18.40
N ASN A 33 -9.15 8.65 -18.20
CA ASN A 33 -10.07 9.12 -19.22
C ASN A 33 -9.35 9.98 -20.27
N PRO A 34 -9.43 9.66 -21.58
CA PRO A 34 -8.79 10.46 -22.64
C PRO A 34 -9.24 11.93 -22.68
N LYS A 35 -10.42 12.28 -22.15
CA LYS A 35 -10.88 13.67 -22.04
C LYS A 35 -10.08 14.51 -21.04
N TRP A 36 -9.31 13.91 -20.16
CA TRP A 36 -8.34 14.59 -19.29
C TRP A 36 -7.27 15.34 -20.07
N TYR A 37 -7.05 14.98 -21.31
CA TYR A 37 -6.10 15.61 -22.23
C TYR A 37 -6.51 17.02 -22.69
N LEU A 38 -7.66 17.53 -22.26
CA LEU A 38 -8.06 18.93 -22.48
C LEU A 38 -7.49 19.90 -21.43
N PHE A 39 -6.83 19.39 -20.36
CA PHE A 39 -6.06 20.22 -19.42
C PHE A 39 -4.64 20.49 -19.98
N PRO A 40 -3.99 21.60 -19.63
CA PRO A 40 -3.26 22.45 -20.56
C PRO A 40 -2.10 21.77 -21.30
N LEU A 41 -1.88 22.19 -22.52
CA LEU A 41 -0.86 21.80 -23.51
C LEU A 41 0.58 21.60 -22.96
N LEU A 42 0.92 22.08 -21.78
CA LEU A 42 2.24 22.00 -21.18
C LEU A 42 2.57 20.60 -20.60
N SER A 43 1.59 19.82 -20.11
CA SER A 43 1.83 18.47 -19.59
C SER A 43 1.98 17.42 -20.69
N ARG A 44 1.34 17.62 -21.85
CA ARG A 44 1.39 16.70 -22.99
C ARG A 44 2.76 16.59 -23.65
N ARG A 45 3.52 17.69 -23.72
CA ARG A 45 4.85 17.67 -24.34
C ARG A 45 5.88 16.92 -23.50
N GLY A 46 5.76 16.96 -22.18
CA GLY A 46 6.61 16.22 -21.25
C GLY A 46 6.32 14.70 -21.28
N ALA A 47 5.07 14.30 -21.20
CA ALA A 47 4.65 12.90 -21.18
C ALA A 47 4.94 12.20 -22.52
N ARG A 48 4.68 12.83 -23.65
CA ARG A 48 5.02 12.29 -24.97
C ARG A 48 6.53 12.17 -25.22
N ARG A 49 7.35 13.06 -24.65
CA ARG A 49 8.83 12.92 -24.72
C ARG A 49 9.33 11.75 -23.89
N ALA A 50 8.63 11.34 -22.86
CA ALA A 50 8.94 10.17 -22.03
C ALA A 50 8.39 8.85 -22.59
N GLY A 51 7.69 8.86 -23.74
CA GLY A 51 7.09 7.65 -24.33
C GLY A 51 5.88 7.11 -23.57
N TRP A 52 5.31 7.88 -22.64
CA TRP A 52 4.13 7.50 -21.86
C TRP A 52 2.86 7.82 -22.65
N SER A 53 2.27 6.81 -23.24
CA SER A 53 0.85 6.82 -23.62
C SER A 53 0.06 6.18 -22.47
N ASP A 54 -0.83 6.94 -21.83
CA ASP A 54 -1.73 6.36 -20.81
C ASP A 54 -2.54 5.24 -21.45
N PRO A 55 -2.52 4.03 -20.89
CA PRO A 55 -3.26 2.93 -21.46
C PRO A 55 -4.76 3.22 -21.44
N PRO A 56 -5.51 2.88 -22.49
CA PRO A 56 -6.96 3.06 -22.54
C PRO A 56 -7.64 2.33 -21.38
N ILE A 57 -8.74 2.87 -20.85
CA ILE A 57 -9.47 2.25 -19.75
C ILE A 57 -9.91 0.81 -20.03
N ASN A 58 -10.20 0.50 -21.31
CA ASN A 58 -10.56 -0.86 -21.72
C ASN A 58 -9.37 -1.82 -21.59
N TYR A 59 -8.16 -1.37 -21.87
CA TYR A 59 -6.94 -2.15 -21.66
C TYR A 59 -6.72 -2.40 -20.16
N LEU A 60 -6.81 -1.34 -19.33
CA LEU A 60 -6.67 -1.46 -17.88
C LEU A 60 -7.78 -2.33 -17.24
N SER A 61 -8.92 -2.50 -17.90
CA SER A 61 -9.96 -3.41 -17.43
C SER A 61 -9.49 -4.87 -17.41
N SER A 62 -8.68 -5.26 -18.39
CA SER A 62 -8.10 -6.61 -18.53
C SER A 62 -6.68 -6.75 -17.96
N HIS A 63 -6.04 -5.62 -17.59
CA HIS A 63 -4.68 -5.57 -17.02
C HIS A 63 -4.68 -4.82 -15.67
N PRO A 64 -5.27 -5.41 -14.62
CA PRO A 64 -5.31 -4.78 -13.30
C PRO A 64 -3.92 -4.42 -12.76
N GLU A 65 -2.91 -5.24 -13.04
CA GLU A 65 -1.51 -5.08 -12.62
C GLU A 65 -0.83 -3.81 -13.14
N GLU A 66 -1.39 -3.18 -14.17
CA GLU A 66 -0.88 -1.94 -14.76
C GLU A 66 -1.62 -0.68 -14.28
N ARG A 67 -2.59 -0.84 -13.38
CA ARG A 67 -3.35 0.30 -12.85
C ARG A 67 -2.54 1.06 -11.81
N LEU A 68 -2.83 2.37 -11.70
CA LEU A 68 -2.45 3.13 -10.51
C LEU A 68 -3.10 2.47 -9.30
N CYS A 69 -2.34 2.28 -8.24
CA CYS A 69 -2.82 1.60 -7.05
C CYS A 69 -2.48 2.42 -5.80
N ALA A 70 -3.43 2.50 -4.87
CA ALA A 70 -3.22 3.12 -3.58
C ALA A 70 -4.02 2.39 -2.50
N SER A 71 -3.48 2.42 -1.28
CA SER A 71 -4.15 2.01 -0.06
C SER A 71 -4.43 3.23 0.82
N ALA A 72 -5.43 3.14 1.69
CA ALA A 72 -5.76 4.19 2.62
C ALA A 72 -6.37 3.63 3.91
N VAL A 73 -5.93 4.14 5.04
CA VAL A 73 -6.61 3.99 6.33
C VAL A 73 -7.20 5.34 6.72
N ILE A 74 -8.48 5.36 7.12
CA ILE A 74 -9.25 6.58 7.33
C ILE A 74 -10.00 6.48 8.64
N TYR A 75 -9.94 7.53 9.46
CA TYR A 75 -10.84 7.69 10.59
C TYR A 75 -11.93 8.71 10.25
N SER A 76 -13.18 8.27 10.28
CA SER A 76 -14.36 9.14 10.14
C SER A 76 -14.82 9.61 11.52
N VAL A 77 -14.53 10.87 11.85
CA VAL A 77 -14.83 11.47 13.16
C VAL A 77 -16.32 11.40 13.50
N ARG A 78 -17.19 11.80 12.55
CA ARG A 78 -18.65 11.82 12.77
C ARG A 78 -19.26 10.44 12.92
N ARG A 79 -18.71 9.45 12.22
CA ARG A 79 -19.22 8.07 12.26
C ARG A 79 -18.53 7.23 13.32
N ARG A 80 -17.41 7.70 13.86
CA ARG A 80 -16.53 6.94 14.76
C ARG A 80 -16.13 5.59 14.14
N GLU A 81 -15.76 5.62 12.87
CA GLU A 81 -15.39 4.43 12.10
C GLU A 81 -13.97 4.57 11.59
N ILE A 82 -13.22 3.46 11.59
CA ILE A 82 -11.94 3.31 10.87
C ILE A 82 -12.20 2.43 9.66
N TRP A 83 -11.76 2.87 8.48
CA TRP A 83 -11.87 2.14 7.22
C TRP A 83 -10.49 1.76 6.71
N LEU A 84 -10.24 0.46 6.44
CA LEU A 84 -8.99 -0.03 5.87
C LEU A 84 -9.22 -0.42 4.40
N VAL A 85 -8.87 0.45 3.47
CA VAL A 85 -8.93 0.18 2.03
C VAL A 85 -7.52 -0.18 1.56
N GLY A 86 -7.29 -1.46 1.26
CA GLY A 86 -5.95 -1.99 1.00
C GLY A 86 -5.25 -2.45 2.26
N ASP A 87 -3.93 -2.44 2.24
CA ASP A 87 -3.00 -3.07 3.18
C ASP A 87 -2.43 -2.14 4.27
N CYS A 88 -3.02 -0.96 4.45
CA CYS A 88 -2.71 -0.11 5.61
C CYS A 88 -3.07 -0.80 6.92
N GLN A 89 -2.53 -0.29 8.02
CA GLN A 89 -2.69 -0.83 9.36
C GLN A 89 -3.09 0.25 10.38
N CYS A 90 -3.65 -0.16 11.51
CA CYS A 90 -3.93 0.74 12.63
C CYS A 90 -3.77 0.05 13.97
N LEU A 91 -3.50 0.85 15.02
CA LEU A 91 -3.64 0.41 16.42
C LEU A 91 -4.86 1.11 17.03
N ILE A 92 -5.66 0.36 17.76
CA ILE A 92 -6.82 0.83 18.50
C ILE A 92 -6.65 0.40 19.96
N GLY A 93 -6.34 1.34 20.85
CA GLY A 93 -6.01 1.01 22.22
C GLY A 93 -4.82 0.06 22.39
N GLY A 94 -3.88 0.07 21.42
CA GLY A 94 -2.72 -0.82 21.39
C GLY A 94 -2.93 -2.15 20.64
N GLU A 95 -4.17 -2.48 20.25
CA GLU A 95 -4.46 -3.68 19.45
C GLU A 95 -4.26 -3.42 17.96
N LEU A 96 -3.47 -4.26 17.29
CA LEU A 96 -3.19 -4.17 15.86
C LEU A 96 -4.38 -4.66 15.03
N CYS A 97 -4.79 -3.82 14.08
CA CYS A 97 -5.74 -4.16 13.03
C CYS A 97 -5.09 -3.92 11.67
N GLU A 98 -5.10 -4.94 10.83
CA GLU A 98 -4.49 -4.92 9.50
C GLU A 98 -5.37 -5.63 8.49
N ASN A 99 -5.12 -5.38 7.20
CA ASN A 99 -5.85 -6.01 6.11
C ASN A 99 -4.86 -6.38 4.99
N PRO A 100 -3.93 -7.33 5.24
CA PRO A 100 -2.89 -7.69 4.29
C PRO A 100 -3.50 -8.30 3.01
N LYS A 101 -2.84 -8.11 1.89
CA LYS A 101 -3.22 -8.79 0.65
C LYS A 101 -3.00 -10.31 0.81
N PRO A 102 -3.94 -11.15 0.35
CA PRO A 102 -3.91 -12.60 0.61
C PRO A 102 -2.65 -13.32 0.15
N TYR A 103 -1.90 -12.73 -0.78
CA TYR A 103 -0.72 -13.35 -1.38
C TYR A 103 0.62 -12.86 -0.79
N GLU A 104 0.61 -11.78 0.00
CA GLU A 104 1.86 -11.13 0.43
C GLU A 104 2.76 -12.05 1.26
N GLN A 105 2.19 -12.72 2.26
CA GLN A 105 2.95 -13.65 3.10
C GLN A 105 3.55 -14.77 2.26
N ARG A 106 2.78 -15.37 1.35
CA ARG A 106 3.27 -16.46 0.48
C ARG A 106 4.42 -15.99 -0.40
N LEU A 107 4.32 -14.81 -1.01
CA LEU A 107 5.39 -14.24 -1.84
C LEU A 107 6.61 -13.86 -1.00
N ALA A 108 6.43 -13.35 0.20
CA ALA A 108 7.51 -13.04 1.12
C ALA A 108 8.27 -14.31 1.55
N GLU A 109 7.56 -15.40 1.86
CA GLU A 109 8.15 -16.71 2.17
C GLU A 109 8.90 -17.29 0.97
N LEU A 110 8.32 -17.21 -0.24
CA LEU A 110 8.98 -17.67 -1.46
C LEU A 110 10.26 -16.87 -1.74
N ARG A 111 10.22 -15.54 -1.62
CA ARG A 111 11.41 -14.70 -1.73
C ARG A 111 12.46 -15.08 -0.67
N ALA A 112 12.04 -15.26 0.59
CA ALA A 112 12.97 -15.66 1.66
C ALA A 112 13.69 -16.96 1.34
N ALA A 113 12.99 -17.96 0.80
CA ALA A 113 13.61 -19.23 0.36
C ALA A 113 14.63 -19.01 -0.78
N HIS A 114 14.32 -18.17 -1.76
CA HIS A 114 15.27 -17.79 -2.82
C HIS A 114 16.51 -17.07 -2.26
N VAL A 115 16.31 -16.14 -1.31
CA VAL A 115 17.42 -15.44 -0.64
C VAL A 115 18.31 -16.44 0.12
N GLN A 116 17.72 -17.37 0.88
CA GLN A 116 18.48 -18.39 1.61
C GLN A 116 19.32 -19.27 0.67
N LYS A 117 18.76 -19.63 -0.50
CA LYS A 117 19.51 -20.34 -1.54
C LYS A 117 20.71 -19.52 -2.02
N LEU A 118 20.53 -18.25 -2.37
CA LEU A 118 21.62 -17.38 -2.83
C LEU A 118 22.72 -17.23 -1.77
N LEU A 119 22.35 -17.11 -0.49
CA LEU A 119 23.31 -17.08 0.63
C LEU A 119 24.08 -18.39 0.73
N SER A 120 23.43 -19.56 0.55
CA SER A 120 24.09 -20.87 0.55
C SER A 120 25.03 -21.07 -0.64
N GLU A 121 24.80 -20.37 -1.74
CA GLU A 121 25.67 -20.34 -2.94
C GLU A 121 26.83 -19.33 -2.80
N GLY A 122 26.98 -18.68 -1.63
CA GLY A 122 28.10 -17.78 -1.32
C GLY A 122 27.87 -16.31 -1.64
N LYS A 123 26.64 -15.91 -2.04
CA LYS A 123 26.30 -14.50 -2.15
C LYS A 123 26.26 -13.83 -0.79
N THR A 124 26.72 -12.60 -0.69
CA THR A 124 26.59 -11.81 0.55
C THR A 124 25.25 -11.08 0.59
N ALA A 125 24.84 -10.62 1.79
CA ALA A 125 23.66 -9.78 1.92
C ALA A 125 23.77 -8.49 1.08
N GLN A 126 24.97 -7.92 0.96
CA GLN A 126 25.22 -6.73 0.16
C GLN A 126 25.02 -7.00 -1.34
N ASP A 127 25.50 -8.15 -1.85
CA ASP A 127 25.29 -8.52 -3.25
C ASP A 127 23.80 -8.67 -3.57
N ILE A 128 23.04 -9.31 -2.66
CA ILE A 128 21.60 -9.52 -2.83
C ILE A 128 20.83 -8.18 -2.78
N LEU A 129 21.20 -7.28 -1.87
CA LEU A 129 20.55 -5.96 -1.79
C LEU A 129 20.89 -5.06 -3.00
N ALA A 130 22.04 -5.22 -3.61
CA ALA A 130 22.45 -4.50 -4.81
C ALA A 130 21.72 -4.99 -6.06
N ASP A 131 21.46 -6.32 -6.15
CA ASP A 131 20.75 -6.97 -7.25
C ASP A 131 19.87 -8.09 -6.68
N ASP A 132 18.62 -7.76 -6.29
CA ASP A 132 17.68 -8.69 -5.65
C ASP A 132 17.08 -9.69 -6.66
N GLN A 133 17.90 -10.67 -7.06
CA GLN A 133 17.47 -11.75 -7.96
C GLN A 133 16.34 -12.59 -7.33
N ALA A 134 16.28 -12.68 -6.00
CA ALA A 134 15.19 -13.36 -5.30
C ALA A 134 13.85 -12.61 -5.48
N ARG A 135 13.88 -11.27 -5.45
CA ARG A 135 12.71 -10.46 -5.81
C ARG A 135 12.35 -10.63 -7.28
N ALA A 136 13.33 -10.58 -8.18
CA ALA A 136 13.10 -10.79 -9.62
C ALA A 136 12.41 -12.13 -9.90
N ALA A 137 12.77 -13.18 -9.18
CA ALA A 137 12.19 -14.53 -9.31
C ALA A 137 10.69 -14.58 -8.95
N ILE A 138 10.22 -13.74 -8.00
CA ILE A 138 8.80 -13.73 -7.58
C ILE A 138 7.93 -12.74 -8.36
N ILE A 139 8.51 -11.82 -9.14
CA ILE A 139 7.74 -10.82 -9.91
C ILE A 139 6.67 -11.45 -10.81
N PRO A 140 6.92 -12.53 -11.57
CA PRO A 140 5.88 -13.12 -12.42
C PRO A 140 4.66 -13.62 -11.63
N GLU A 141 4.88 -14.15 -10.41
CA GLU A 141 3.77 -14.55 -9.53
C GLU A 141 3.06 -13.34 -8.94
N MET A 142 3.82 -12.35 -8.50
CA MET A 142 3.27 -11.11 -7.95
C MET A 142 2.36 -10.41 -8.98
N LEU A 143 2.77 -10.33 -10.25
CA LEU A 143 1.93 -9.75 -11.32
C LEU A 143 0.65 -10.55 -11.55
N ARG A 144 0.71 -11.90 -11.51
CA ARG A 144 -0.50 -12.75 -11.57
C ARG A 144 -1.46 -12.49 -10.40
N ASP A 145 -0.91 -12.36 -9.18
CA ASP A 145 -1.71 -12.07 -8.00
C ASP A 145 -2.31 -10.64 -8.04
N MET A 146 -1.58 -9.67 -8.58
CA MET A 146 -2.08 -8.31 -8.80
C MET A 146 -3.26 -8.27 -9.79
N GLN A 147 -3.41 -9.24 -10.70
CA GLN A 147 -4.61 -9.37 -11.56
C GLN A 147 -5.90 -9.68 -10.76
N GLN A 148 -5.76 -10.03 -9.47
CA GLN A 148 -6.88 -10.28 -8.58
C GLN A 148 -7.30 -9.04 -7.76
N GLN A 149 -6.65 -7.89 -7.96
CA GLN A 149 -7.05 -6.65 -7.26
C GLN A 149 -8.49 -6.26 -7.58
N ASN A 150 -9.19 -5.78 -6.56
CA ASN A 150 -10.64 -5.55 -6.55
C ASN A 150 -11.51 -6.78 -6.91
N LYS A 151 -10.94 -8.00 -6.75
CA LYS A 151 -11.67 -9.27 -6.77
C LYS A 151 -11.49 -10.01 -5.44
N THR A 152 -10.25 -10.25 -5.03
CA THR A 152 -9.93 -10.98 -3.80
C THR A 152 -9.51 -10.06 -2.64
N TYR A 153 -9.06 -8.84 -2.92
CA TYR A 153 -8.69 -7.79 -1.96
C TYR A 153 -9.05 -6.41 -2.52
N ALA A 154 -9.22 -5.43 -1.64
CA ALA A 154 -9.59 -4.07 -2.03
C ALA A 154 -8.36 -3.19 -2.27
N VAL A 155 -8.40 -2.35 -3.31
CA VAL A 155 -7.44 -1.28 -3.57
C VAL A 155 -8.14 -0.09 -4.24
N ILE A 156 -7.55 1.09 -4.15
CA ILE A 156 -8.00 2.30 -4.84
C ILE A 156 -7.25 2.38 -6.19
N ASP A 157 -7.88 1.90 -7.27
CA ASP A 157 -7.24 1.77 -8.58
C ASP A 157 -8.05 2.38 -9.75
N GLY A 158 -9.16 3.07 -9.43
CA GLY A 158 -10.06 3.64 -10.45
C GLY A 158 -11.13 2.67 -10.97
N PHE A 159 -11.20 1.47 -10.40
CA PHE A 159 -12.25 0.49 -10.65
C PHE A 159 -13.07 0.24 -9.38
N PRO A 160 -14.27 -0.37 -9.47
CA PRO A 160 -15.13 -0.59 -8.31
C PRO A 160 -14.42 -1.35 -7.20
N ILE A 161 -14.46 -0.80 -5.99
CA ILE A 161 -13.86 -1.40 -4.79
C ILE A 161 -14.89 -2.34 -4.17
N PRO A 162 -14.58 -3.63 -3.92
CA PRO A 162 -15.48 -4.55 -3.26
C PRO A 162 -15.57 -4.21 -1.76
N GLU A 163 -16.68 -3.62 -1.34
CA GLU A 163 -16.86 -3.17 0.05
C GLU A 163 -16.78 -4.29 1.08
N THR A 164 -17.13 -5.52 0.69
CA THR A 164 -16.98 -6.72 1.52
C THR A 164 -15.51 -7.05 1.84
N ARG A 165 -14.56 -6.39 1.18
CA ARG A 165 -13.10 -6.51 1.39
C ARG A 165 -12.49 -5.29 2.08
N VAL A 166 -13.34 -4.36 2.55
CA VAL A 166 -12.92 -3.18 3.28
C VAL A 166 -13.38 -3.34 4.73
N PRO A 167 -12.48 -3.67 5.66
CA PRO A 167 -12.82 -3.67 7.08
C PRO A 167 -13.29 -2.30 7.53
N ILE A 168 -14.44 -2.28 8.23
CA ILE A 168 -15.02 -1.10 8.88
C ILE A 168 -15.07 -1.40 10.37
N ILE A 169 -14.32 -0.66 11.16
CA ILE A 169 -14.25 -0.82 12.61
C ILE A 169 -14.99 0.34 13.26
N THR A 170 -16.09 0.06 13.95
CA THR A 170 -16.87 1.06 14.67
C THR A 170 -16.36 1.17 16.09
N LEU A 171 -16.08 2.41 16.54
CA LEU A 171 -15.63 2.70 17.90
C LEU A 171 -16.81 3.16 18.77
N ASP A 172 -16.91 2.64 19.98
CA ASP A 172 -17.81 3.14 21.00
C ASP A 172 -17.38 4.54 21.50
N PHE A 173 -18.15 5.13 22.43
CA PHE A 173 -17.91 6.51 22.91
C PHE A 173 -16.89 6.62 24.05
N ARG A 174 -16.22 5.54 24.45
CA ARG A 174 -15.11 5.63 25.39
C ARG A 174 -13.89 6.29 24.74
N PRO A 175 -12.95 6.85 25.52
CA PRO A 175 -11.70 7.38 24.98
C PRO A 175 -10.85 6.28 24.30
N TRP A 176 -10.30 6.59 23.14
CA TRP A 176 -9.43 5.70 22.40
C TRP A 176 -8.14 6.42 21.97
N GLU A 177 -7.01 5.76 22.17
CA GLU A 177 -5.76 6.11 21.47
C GLU A 177 -5.72 5.34 20.14
N ILE A 178 -5.53 6.07 19.05
CA ILE A 178 -5.54 5.52 17.70
C ILE A 178 -4.23 5.86 17.01
N VAL A 179 -3.66 4.87 16.34
CA VAL A 179 -2.58 5.06 15.37
C VAL A 179 -3.09 4.59 14.01
N LEU A 180 -2.91 5.40 12.98
CA LEU A 180 -3.10 4.99 11.58
C LEU A 180 -1.75 5.03 10.88
N ALA A 181 -1.42 3.96 10.14
CA ALA A 181 -0.14 3.86 9.46
C ALA A 181 -0.24 3.12 8.11
N SER A 182 0.71 3.37 7.22
CA SER A 182 0.93 2.54 6.05
C SER A 182 1.64 1.24 6.44
N ASP A 183 1.71 0.28 5.53
CA ASP A 183 2.38 -1.01 5.66
C ASP A 183 3.92 -0.94 5.70
N GLY A 184 4.49 0.27 5.58
CA GLY A 184 5.94 0.48 5.67
C GLY A 184 6.54 0.29 7.07
N TYR A 185 5.71 0.03 8.11
CA TYR A 185 6.17 -0.36 9.45
C TYR A 185 5.99 -1.86 9.65
N PRO A 186 7.08 -2.66 9.72
CA PRO A 186 6.97 -4.11 9.98
C PRO A 186 6.42 -4.41 11.38
N PHE A 187 6.63 -3.49 12.32
CA PHE A 187 6.15 -3.58 13.70
C PHE A 187 5.59 -2.23 14.12
N LEU A 188 4.28 -2.05 13.93
CA LEU A 188 3.60 -0.82 14.33
C LEU A 188 3.48 -0.77 15.86
N CYS A 189 3.94 0.34 16.44
CA CYS A 189 3.92 0.57 17.89
C CYS A 189 3.05 1.78 18.25
N PRO A 190 2.64 1.92 19.54
CA PRO A 190 1.81 3.04 20.00
C PRO A 190 2.44 4.41 19.82
N THR A 191 3.77 4.51 19.72
CA THR A 191 4.45 5.76 19.44
C THR A 191 5.29 5.68 18.16
N LEU A 192 5.43 6.83 17.49
CA LEU A 192 6.30 6.93 16.32
C LEU A 192 7.75 6.54 16.65
N ALA A 193 8.25 6.97 17.81
CA ALA A 193 9.63 6.68 18.22
C ALA A 193 9.88 5.17 18.38
N GLU A 194 8.94 4.43 18.95
CA GLU A 194 9.02 2.98 19.08
C GLU A 194 8.94 2.29 17.71
N SER A 195 8.01 2.73 16.83
CA SER A 195 7.88 2.17 15.48
C SER A 195 9.16 2.39 14.66
N GLU A 196 9.77 3.58 14.73
CA GLU A 196 11.05 3.89 14.07
C GLU A 196 12.21 3.07 14.67
N ALA A 197 12.25 2.90 16.00
CA ALA A 197 13.27 2.09 16.66
C ALA A 197 13.19 0.61 16.22
N ARG A 198 11.98 0.06 16.12
CA ARG A 198 11.75 -1.32 15.64
C ARG A 198 12.12 -1.47 14.16
N LEU A 199 11.83 -0.48 13.34
CA LEU A 199 12.24 -0.47 11.93
C LEU A 199 13.77 -0.42 11.78
N ASP A 200 14.45 0.42 12.58
CA ASP A 200 15.90 0.50 12.62
C ASP A 200 16.56 -0.80 13.14
N GLU A 201 15.94 -1.46 14.10
CA GLU A 201 16.35 -2.78 14.58
C GLU A 201 16.24 -3.83 13.48
N GLN A 202 15.11 -3.89 12.78
CA GLN A 202 14.89 -4.78 11.63
C GLN A 202 15.95 -4.54 10.56
N ARG A 203 16.20 -3.30 10.18
CA ARG A 203 17.20 -2.93 9.17
C ARG A 203 18.61 -3.37 9.53
N ARG A 204 18.99 -3.32 10.82
CA ARG A 204 20.32 -3.74 11.29
C ARG A 204 20.46 -5.24 11.38
N ASN A 205 19.43 -5.92 11.88
CA ASN A 205 19.51 -7.34 12.21
C ASN A 205 19.13 -8.23 11.03
N ASP A 206 18.17 -7.80 10.20
CA ASP A 206 17.70 -8.54 9.03
C ASP A 206 17.40 -7.58 7.85
N PRO A 207 18.43 -6.99 7.23
CA PRO A 207 18.25 -6.08 6.10
C PRO A 207 17.64 -6.73 4.87
N LEU A 208 17.64 -8.07 4.79
CA LEU A 208 17.06 -8.84 3.71
C LEU A 208 15.55 -9.09 3.91
N ASN A 209 15.00 -8.84 5.09
CA ASN A 209 13.60 -9.13 5.45
C ASN A 209 13.22 -10.60 5.16
N ILE A 210 13.94 -11.53 5.78
CA ILE A 210 13.76 -12.99 5.61
C ILE A 210 13.63 -13.75 6.94
N GLY A 211 13.78 -13.06 8.06
CA GLY A 211 13.70 -13.60 9.42
C GLY A 211 12.26 -13.59 9.98
N ASP A 212 12.11 -12.98 11.15
CA ASP A 212 10.80 -12.86 11.84
C ASP A 212 9.80 -12.05 11.03
N PHE A 213 10.23 -10.94 10.44
CA PHE A 213 9.47 -10.21 9.44
C PHE A 213 9.96 -10.57 8.05
N LYS A 214 9.06 -11.10 7.23
CA LYS A 214 9.35 -11.40 5.83
C LYS A 214 8.64 -10.42 4.92
N ALA A 215 9.36 -9.94 3.87
CA ALA A 215 8.77 -9.06 2.87
C ALA A 215 9.19 -9.45 1.45
N THR A 216 8.45 -8.95 0.48
CA THR A 216 8.74 -9.17 -0.95
C THR A 216 9.97 -8.39 -1.45
N LYS A 217 10.61 -7.59 -0.59
CA LYS A 217 11.84 -6.82 -0.86
C LYS A 217 12.65 -6.63 0.42
N GLY A 218 13.97 -6.46 0.28
CA GLY A 218 14.86 -6.04 1.35
C GLY A 218 15.00 -4.51 1.42
N PHE A 219 15.88 -4.05 2.31
CA PHE A 219 16.24 -2.63 2.40
C PHE A 219 17.17 -2.24 1.26
N THR A 220 16.75 -1.31 0.41
CA THR A 220 17.63 -0.78 -0.64
C THR A 220 18.80 -0.02 0.01
N PRO A 221 20.05 -0.24 -0.44
CA PRO A 221 21.21 0.48 0.08
C PRO A 221 21.01 2.00 0.03
N GLY A 222 21.31 2.67 1.13
CA GLY A 222 21.14 4.13 1.29
C GLY A 222 19.76 4.57 1.75
N ASN A 223 18.75 3.70 1.74
CA ASN A 223 17.43 4.01 2.29
C ASN A 223 17.35 3.69 3.79
N ASN A 224 16.54 4.45 4.48
CA ASN A 224 16.23 4.23 5.91
C ASN A 224 14.96 3.39 6.12
N SER A 225 14.30 2.98 5.06
CA SER A 225 13.14 2.09 5.07
C SER A 225 13.17 1.17 3.85
N PHE A 226 12.46 0.04 3.92
CA PHE A 226 12.23 -0.85 2.78
C PHE A 226 11.02 -0.43 1.95
N ASP A 227 10.11 0.36 2.53
CA ASP A 227 8.94 0.93 1.85
C ASP A 227 8.65 2.36 2.29
N ASP A 228 7.78 3.07 1.57
CA ASP A 228 7.24 4.36 1.97
C ASP A 228 6.39 4.20 3.24
N ARG A 229 6.51 5.14 4.18
CA ARG A 229 5.80 5.05 5.45
C ARG A 229 5.14 6.34 5.85
N SER A 230 3.99 6.21 6.47
CA SER A 230 3.25 7.29 7.10
C SER A 230 2.72 6.83 8.45
N TYR A 231 2.63 7.77 9.39
CA TYR A 231 2.19 7.52 10.76
C TYR A 231 1.44 8.73 11.28
N ILE A 232 0.28 8.51 11.89
CA ILE A 232 -0.46 9.53 12.63
C ILE A 232 -1.03 8.91 13.89
N ARG A 233 -0.90 9.61 15.04
CA ARG A 233 -1.48 9.24 16.33
C ARG A 233 -2.38 10.34 16.84
N PHE A 234 -3.52 9.97 17.39
CA PHE A 234 -4.47 10.91 18.00
C PHE A 234 -5.38 10.18 19.00
N SER A 235 -6.04 10.97 19.88
CA SER A 235 -7.05 10.47 20.83
C SER A 235 -8.44 10.92 20.41
N VAL A 236 -9.47 10.10 20.68
CA VAL A 236 -10.88 10.40 20.35
C VAL A 236 -11.80 10.01 21.48
#